data_936cbdfcb9973f0876b97e12bc0da16f
#
_entry.id   936cbdfcb9973f0876b97e12bc0da16f
#
_cell.length_a   1.000
_cell.length_b   1.000
_cell.length_c   1.000
_cell.angle_alpha   90.00
_cell.angle_beta   90.00
_cell.angle_gamma   90.00
#
_symmetry.space_group_name_H-M   'P 1'
#
loop_
_entity.id
_entity.type
_entity.pdbx_description
1 polymer ?
#
loop_
_entity_poly.entity_id
_entity_poly.type
_entity_poly.pdbx_seq_one_letter_code
_entity_poly.pdbx_strand_id
1 'polypeptide(L)'
;MKFKKVMALVLASAMVFSMAACGGDSGSSGETKKEDSGDSGESDGGELSVSIWDTNQEPGLKEILADFTEETGIKTKLTVVKWDEYWTMLEAGAQGGSLPDVFWMHSNESERYMSNDMLLDLTDKIAESDKIDPENYPEDIWGLYTYDDKYYAVPKDVDTIALWYNKTMFDEAGLAYPTADWTWDDVSEAAKKLTKDDG
;
A
#
# COMPACT_ATOMS: atom_id res chain seq x y z
N MET A 1 50.99 11.75 -2.34
CA MET A 1 49.77 12.39 -2.89
C MET A 1 49.66 12.38 -4.42
N LYS A 2 50.66 11.90 -5.19
CA LYS A 2 50.62 11.87 -6.67
C LYS A 2 50.09 10.56 -7.24
N PHE A 3 50.16 9.44 -6.52
CA PHE A 3 49.73 8.12 -7.02
C PHE A 3 48.19 7.93 -7.03
N LYS A 4 47.45 8.57 -6.13
CA LYS A 4 45.99 8.47 -6.07
C LYS A 4 45.26 9.26 -7.17
N LYS A 5 45.89 10.29 -7.72
CA LYS A 5 45.33 11.09 -8.83
C LYS A 5 45.53 10.45 -10.20
N VAL A 6 46.57 9.64 -10.37
CA VAL A 6 46.83 8.92 -11.62
C VAL A 6 45.89 7.71 -11.76
N MET A 7 45.54 7.05 -10.65
CA MET A 7 44.62 5.92 -10.68
C MET A 7 43.18 6.33 -10.96
N ALA A 8 42.75 7.53 -10.56
CA ALA A 8 41.44 8.08 -10.88
C ALA A 8 41.27 8.47 -12.36
N LEU A 9 42.37 8.86 -13.04
CA LEU A 9 42.34 9.21 -14.46
C LEU A 9 42.32 7.98 -15.37
N VAL A 10 42.90 6.85 -14.95
CA VAL A 10 42.91 5.60 -15.69
C VAL A 10 41.55 4.88 -15.64
N LEU A 11 40.81 5.03 -14.55
CA LEU A 11 39.43 4.49 -14.44
C LEU A 11 38.39 5.30 -15.24
N ALA A 12 38.59 6.60 -15.41
CA ALA A 12 37.71 7.44 -16.22
C ALA A 12 37.88 7.21 -17.75
N SER A 13 39.06 6.79 -18.18
CA SER A 13 39.33 6.51 -19.62
C SER A 13 38.86 5.13 -20.09
N ALA A 14 38.59 4.19 -19.20
CA ALA A 14 38.07 2.85 -19.55
C ALA A 14 36.58 2.82 -19.86
N MET A 15 35.79 3.85 -19.45
CA MET A 15 34.34 3.91 -19.71
C MET A 15 33.95 4.58 -21.05
N VAL A 16 34.88 5.16 -21.79
CA VAL A 16 34.60 5.85 -23.05
C VAL A 16 34.76 4.94 -24.29
N PHE A 17 35.28 3.72 -24.12
CA PHE A 17 35.56 2.84 -25.27
C PHE A 17 34.55 1.74 -25.56
N SER A 18 33.40 1.70 -24.83
CA SER A 18 32.38 0.65 -24.99
C SER A 18 31.13 1.05 -25.79
N MET A 19 31.12 2.22 -26.45
CA MET A 19 29.99 2.69 -27.28
C MET A 19 30.26 2.84 -28.78
N ALA A 20 31.29 2.17 -29.32
CA ALA A 20 31.60 2.22 -30.74
C ALA A 20 31.79 0.82 -31.35
N ALA A 21 30.73 -0.01 -31.34
CA ALA A 21 30.68 -1.23 -32.13
C ALA A 21 29.22 -1.65 -32.39
N CYS A 22 28.55 -0.98 -33.30
CA CYS A 22 27.52 -1.53 -34.20
C CYS A 22 27.19 -0.49 -35.27
N GLY A 23 27.98 -0.51 -36.30
CA GLY A 23 27.71 0.11 -37.60
C GLY A 23 28.12 -0.86 -38.69
N GLY A 24 27.13 -1.37 -39.41
CA GLY A 24 27.32 -2.30 -40.54
C GLY A 24 26.09 -2.24 -41.44
N ASP A 25 26.15 -1.32 -42.33
CA ASP A 25 25.68 -1.19 -43.70
C ASP A 25 24.98 -2.40 -44.33
N SER A 26 23.79 -2.17 -44.92
CA SER A 26 23.42 -2.55 -46.29
C SER A 26 22.03 -2.00 -46.64
N GLY A 27 22.00 -1.17 -47.65
CA GLY A 27 20.80 -0.55 -48.19
C GLY A 27 19.89 -1.50 -48.98
N SER A 28 18.64 -1.12 -49.09
CA SER A 28 17.84 -1.20 -50.29
C SER A 28 16.59 -0.32 -50.15
N SER A 29 16.39 0.47 -51.19
CA SER A 29 15.27 1.35 -51.49
C SER A 29 13.93 0.59 -51.60
N GLY A 30 12.83 1.22 -51.14
CA GLY A 30 11.44 0.76 -51.34
C GLY A 30 10.42 1.78 -50.86
N GLU A 31 9.70 2.30 -51.81
CA GLU A 31 8.76 3.41 -51.82
C GLU A 31 7.75 3.54 -50.71
N THR A 32 7.46 4.75 -50.38
CA THR A 32 6.37 5.35 -49.62
C THR A 32 4.97 4.85 -50.06
N LYS A 33 4.19 4.30 -49.16
CA LYS A 33 2.73 4.43 -49.14
C LYS A 33 2.29 4.98 -47.81
N LYS A 34 1.78 6.20 -47.83
CA LYS A 34 0.90 6.73 -46.79
C LYS A 34 -0.39 5.96 -46.89
N GLU A 35 -0.72 5.19 -45.88
CA GLU A 35 -2.09 4.82 -45.57
C GLU A 35 -2.48 5.56 -44.29
N ASP A 36 -3.40 6.48 -44.51
CA ASP A 36 -4.24 7.11 -43.53
C ASP A 36 -5.05 6.01 -42.84
N SER A 37 -4.75 5.69 -41.61
CA SER A 37 -5.59 4.87 -40.74
C SER A 37 -6.00 5.68 -39.56
N GLY A 38 -7.31 5.99 -39.57
CA GLY A 38 -8.03 6.66 -38.53
C GLY A 38 -7.68 6.13 -37.14
N ASP A 39 -7.37 7.07 -36.30
CA ASP A 39 -7.28 6.96 -34.85
C ASP A 39 -8.62 6.49 -34.30
N SER A 40 -8.79 5.18 -34.15
CA SER A 40 -9.66 4.59 -33.15
C SER A 40 -8.77 4.35 -31.94
N GLY A 41 -8.71 5.36 -31.06
CA GLY A 41 -8.03 5.29 -29.77
C GLY A 41 -8.63 4.18 -28.92
N GLU A 42 -8.14 2.98 -29.13
CA GLU A 42 -8.18 1.91 -28.16
C GLU A 42 -7.12 2.29 -27.13
N SER A 43 -7.59 2.94 -26.04
CA SER A 43 -6.76 3.12 -24.86
C SER A 43 -6.31 1.73 -24.44
N ASP A 44 -5.04 1.41 -24.62
CA ASP A 44 -4.38 0.27 -23.99
C ASP A 44 -4.45 0.54 -22.48
N GLY A 45 -5.58 0.13 -21.88
CA GLY A 45 -5.88 0.29 -20.47
C GLY A 45 -4.85 -0.52 -19.70
N GLY A 46 -3.85 0.17 -19.13
CA GLY A 46 -2.82 -0.45 -18.33
C GLY A 46 -3.42 -1.36 -17.25
N GLU A 47 -2.63 -2.30 -16.75
CA GLU A 47 -3.03 -3.17 -15.67
C GLU A 47 -2.91 -2.41 -14.34
N LEU A 48 -4.01 -2.31 -13.57
CA LEU A 48 -4.03 -1.68 -12.25
C LEU A 48 -3.45 -2.62 -11.20
N SER A 49 -2.36 -2.23 -10.57
CA SER A 49 -1.72 -2.98 -9.50
C SER A 49 -2.40 -2.71 -8.15
N VAL A 50 -2.82 -3.79 -7.46
CA VAL A 50 -3.48 -3.72 -6.15
C VAL A 50 -2.70 -4.54 -5.14
N SER A 51 -2.40 -3.97 -3.96
CA SER A 51 -1.67 -4.68 -2.91
C SER A 51 -2.40 -4.68 -1.58
N ILE A 52 -2.43 -5.85 -0.93
CA ILE A 52 -3.05 -6.09 0.38
C ILE A 52 -2.16 -6.97 1.26
N TRP A 53 -2.44 -7.03 2.58
CA TRP A 53 -1.69 -7.88 3.52
C TRP A 53 -2.46 -9.10 4.03
N ASP A 54 -3.79 -9.17 3.85
CA ASP A 54 -4.61 -10.21 4.46
C ASP A 54 -5.02 -11.29 3.46
N THR A 55 -4.46 -12.49 3.62
CA THR A 55 -4.77 -13.65 2.81
C THR A 55 -6.21 -14.16 2.97
N ASN A 56 -6.88 -13.85 4.11
CA ASN A 56 -8.27 -14.27 4.32
C ASN A 56 -9.24 -13.44 3.50
N GLN A 57 -8.90 -12.20 3.20
CA GLN A 57 -9.71 -11.30 2.38
C GLN A 57 -9.40 -11.40 0.87
N GLU A 58 -8.32 -12.10 0.51
CA GLU A 58 -7.91 -12.28 -0.89
C GLU A 58 -9.03 -12.85 -1.79
N PRO A 59 -9.76 -13.93 -1.41
CA PRO A 59 -10.79 -14.48 -2.29
C PRO A 59 -11.90 -13.48 -2.63
N GLY A 60 -12.43 -12.78 -1.62
CA GLY A 60 -13.50 -11.79 -1.82
C GLY A 60 -13.02 -10.59 -2.65
N LEU A 61 -11.77 -10.13 -2.42
CA LEU A 61 -11.22 -9.03 -3.21
C LEU A 61 -10.97 -9.43 -4.67
N LYS A 62 -10.61 -10.68 -4.94
CA LYS A 62 -10.49 -11.18 -6.33
C LYS A 62 -11.83 -11.14 -7.08
N GLU A 63 -12.93 -11.44 -6.39
CA GLU A 63 -14.28 -11.35 -6.99
C GLU A 63 -14.61 -9.88 -7.30
N ILE A 64 -14.40 -8.96 -6.34
CA ILE A 64 -14.61 -7.52 -6.54
C ILE A 64 -13.76 -6.98 -7.70
N LEU A 65 -12.51 -7.37 -7.81
CA LEU A 65 -11.62 -6.93 -8.89
C LEU A 65 -11.99 -7.54 -10.26
N ALA A 66 -12.58 -8.73 -10.27
CA ALA A 66 -13.12 -9.33 -11.49
C ALA A 66 -14.34 -8.56 -11.98
N ASP A 67 -15.27 -8.22 -11.08
CA ASP A 67 -16.44 -7.39 -11.38
C ASP A 67 -16.01 -6.01 -11.88
N PHE A 68 -15.03 -5.38 -11.23
CA PHE A 68 -14.46 -4.11 -11.68
C PHE A 68 -13.89 -4.22 -13.11
N THR A 69 -13.17 -5.29 -13.41
CA THR A 69 -12.60 -5.51 -14.73
C THR A 69 -13.71 -5.72 -15.78
N GLU A 70 -14.78 -6.45 -15.42
CA GLU A 70 -15.94 -6.64 -16.30
C GLU A 70 -16.67 -5.33 -16.60
N GLU A 71 -16.87 -4.49 -15.57
CA GLU A 71 -17.55 -3.19 -15.70
C GLU A 71 -16.73 -2.14 -16.47
N THR A 72 -15.43 -2.09 -16.26
CA THR A 72 -14.58 -0.99 -16.75
C THR A 72 -13.68 -1.36 -17.93
N GLY A 73 -13.44 -2.65 -18.15
CA GLY A 73 -12.43 -3.13 -19.10
C GLY A 73 -10.99 -2.99 -18.60
N ILE A 74 -10.75 -2.41 -17.41
CA ILE A 74 -9.42 -2.22 -16.82
C ILE A 74 -8.98 -3.52 -16.15
N LYS A 75 -7.86 -4.08 -16.58
CA LYS A 75 -7.27 -5.26 -15.94
C LYS A 75 -6.71 -4.93 -14.57
N THR A 76 -6.76 -5.89 -13.66
CA THR A 76 -6.24 -5.73 -12.31
C THR A 76 -5.26 -6.85 -11.97
N LYS A 77 -4.23 -6.53 -11.20
CA LYS A 77 -3.25 -7.47 -10.65
C LYS A 77 -3.21 -7.35 -9.14
N LEU A 78 -3.73 -8.35 -8.45
CA LEU A 78 -3.70 -8.41 -7.00
C LEU A 78 -2.39 -9.06 -6.51
N THR A 79 -1.72 -8.40 -5.58
CA THR A 79 -0.55 -8.92 -4.84
C THR A 79 -0.89 -8.98 -3.36
N VAL A 80 -0.70 -10.13 -2.74
CA VAL A 80 -0.90 -10.33 -1.30
C VAL A 80 0.46 -10.52 -0.65
N VAL A 81 0.83 -9.65 0.28
CA VAL A 81 2.11 -9.65 0.97
C VAL A 81 1.86 -9.74 2.47
N LYS A 82 2.59 -10.57 3.19
CA LYS A 82 2.43 -10.70 4.64
C LYS A 82 2.72 -9.38 5.35
N TRP A 83 2.09 -9.15 6.48
CA TRP A 83 2.13 -7.91 7.24
C TRP A 83 3.53 -7.31 7.40
N ASP A 84 4.50 -8.08 7.89
CA ASP A 84 5.85 -7.54 8.15
C ASP A 84 6.61 -7.17 6.86
N GLU A 85 6.39 -7.94 5.79
CA GLU A 85 7.02 -7.72 4.48
C GLU A 85 6.31 -6.60 3.70
N TYR A 86 5.01 -6.39 3.98
CA TYR A 86 4.17 -5.42 3.30
C TYR A 86 4.69 -3.98 3.45
N TRP A 87 5.01 -3.57 4.66
CA TRP A 87 5.54 -2.24 4.94
C TRP A 87 6.93 -2.03 4.36
N THR A 88 7.77 -3.07 4.39
CA THR A 88 9.09 -3.04 3.74
C THR A 88 8.96 -2.87 2.22
N MET A 89 8.02 -3.55 1.59
CA MET A 89 7.73 -3.43 0.16
C MET A 89 7.23 -2.02 -0.19
N LEU A 90 6.25 -1.49 0.57
CA LEU A 90 5.73 -0.14 0.32
C LEU A 90 6.80 0.93 0.52
N GLU A 91 7.65 0.81 1.55
CA GLU A 91 8.72 1.75 1.79
C GLU A 91 9.77 1.77 0.66
N ALA A 92 10.15 0.60 0.19
CA ALA A 92 11.04 0.48 -0.97
C ALA A 92 10.38 1.06 -2.24
N GLY A 93 9.08 0.80 -2.43
CA GLY A 93 8.28 1.35 -3.52
C GLY A 93 8.19 2.87 -3.49
N ALA A 94 7.97 3.45 -2.30
CA ALA A 94 7.91 4.89 -2.11
C ALA A 94 9.23 5.58 -2.46
N GLN A 95 10.36 5.01 -2.02
CA GLN A 95 11.70 5.51 -2.34
C GLN A 95 12.07 5.32 -3.81
N GLY A 96 11.60 4.24 -4.42
CA GLY A 96 11.89 3.88 -5.83
C GLY A 96 10.90 4.43 -6.85
N GLY A 97 9.84 5.12 -6.44
CA GLY A 97 8.77 5.59 -7.34
C GLY A 97 7.99 4.45 -7.98
N SER A 98 7.81 3.32 -7.26
CA SER A 98 7.15 2.10 -7.72
C SER A 98 6.14 1.56 -6.72
N LEU A 99 5.40 2.46 -6.06
CA LEU A 99 4.24 2.07 -5.27
C LEU A 99 3.17 1.40 -6.15
N PRO A 100 2.40 0.44 -5.62
CA PRO A 100 1.20 -0.04 -6.29
C PRO A 100 0.22 1.11 -6.58
N ASP A 101 -0.60 0.99 -7.63
CA ASP A 101 -1.61 2.01 -7.96
C ASP A 101 -2.67 2.14 -6.87
N VAL A 102 -3.07 1.00 -6.28
CA VAL A 102 -4.00 0.92 -5.15
C VAL A 102 -3.42 -0.02 -4.10
N PHE A 103 -3.44 0.40 -2.86
CA PHE A 103 -2.95 -0.44 -1.77
C PHE A 103 -3.66 -0.13 -0.45
N TRP A 104 -3.71 -1.12 0.42
CA TRP A 104 -4.27 -0.91 1.73
C TRP A 104 -3.32 -0.09 2.61
N MET A 105 -3.90 0.84 3.35
CA MET A 105 -3.19 1.67 4.32
C MET A 105 -3.74 1.44 5.73
N HIS A 106 -2.86 1.19 6.68
CA HIS A 106 -3.21 1.11 8.09
C HIS A 106 -3.03 2.48 8.75
N SER A 107 -3.90 2.81 9.70
CA SER A 107 -3.89 4.10 10.40
C SER A 107 -2.57 4.41 11.12
N ASN A 108 -1.84 3.40 11.59
CA ASN A 108 -0.52 3.58 12.24
C ASN A 108 0.54 4.17 11.30
N GLU A 109 0.37 4.00 9.99
CA GLU A 109 1.33 4.43 8.97
C GLU A 109 0.81 5.61 8.14
N SER A 110 -0.51 5.85 8.14
CA SER A 110 -1.17 6.81 7.24
C SER A 110 -0.59 8.22 7.32
N GLU A 111 -0.37 8.76 8.51
CA GLU A 111 0.16 10.11 8.69
C GLU A 111 1.53 10.28 8.03
N ARG A 112 2.42 9.29 8.15
CA ARG A 112 3.74 9.32 7.52
C ARG A 112 3.66 9.36 5.99
N TYR A 113 2.72 8.60 5.41
CA TYR A 113 2.55 8.58 3.95
C TYR A 113 1.88 9.85 3.43
N MET A 114 0.89 10.38 4.14
CA MET A 114 0.21 11.63 3.80
C MET A 114 1.16 12.83 3.89
N SER A 115 1.88 12.97 5.00
CA SER A 115 2.77 14.13 5.26
C SER A 115 4.01 14.18 4.35
N ASN A 116 4.35 13.08 3.66
CA ASN A 116 5.48 13.00 2.74
C ASN A 116 5.05 12.89 1.26
N ASP A 117 3.83 13.29 0.92
CA ASP A 117 3.29 13.31 -0.45
C ASP A 117 3.37 11.94 -1.18
N MET A 118 3.26 10.84 -0.41
CA MET A 118 3.33 9.48 -0.98
C MET A 118 1.95 8.95 -1.41
N LEU A 119 0.87 9.66 -1.05
CA LEU A 119 -0.50 9.31 -1.40
C LEU A 119 -1.11 10.39 -2.28
N LEU A 120 -2.01 9.99 -3.16
CA LEU A 120 -2.79 10.89 -3.99
C LEU A 120 -3.85 11.59 -3.13
N ASP A 121 -3.96 12.91 -3.25
CA ASP A 121 -5.08 13.68 -2.72
C ASP A 121 -6.37 13.27 -3.45
N LEU A 122 -7.32 12.73 -2.71
CA LEU A 122 -8.60 12.24 -3.20
C LEU A 122 -9.76 13.21 -2.95
N THR A 123 -9.52 14.37 -2.36
CA THR A 123 -10.56 15.31 -1.89
C THR A 123 -11.57 15.63 -2.98
N ASP A 124 -11.11 16.10 -4.14
CA ASP A 124 -11.99 16.46 -5.25
C ASP A 124 -12.70 15.23 -5.83
N LYS A 125 -12.00 14.09 -5.93
CA LYS A 125 -12.57 12.82 -6.44
C LYS A 125 -13.67 12.28 -5.55
N ILE A 126 -13.52 12.42 -4.23
CA ILE A 126 -14.53 12.03 -3.25
C ILE A 126 -15.73 12.98 -3.33
N ALA A 127 -15.49 14.29 -3.42
CA ALA A 127 -16.55 15.27 -3.54
C ALA A 127 -17.39 15.14 -4.83
N GLU A 128 -16.79 14.66 -5.91
CA GLU A 128 -17.45 14.39 -7.20
C GLU A 128 -18.09 12.99 -7.28
N SER A 129 -17.83 12.12 -6.31
CA SER A 129 -18.31 10.73 -6.32
C SER A 129 -19.78 10.64 -5.91
N ASP A 130 -20.57 9.91 -6.66
CA ASP A 130 -21.93 9.50 -6.30
C ASP A 130 -21.97 8.20 -5.45
N LYS A 131 -20.82 7.56 -5.23
CA LYS A 131 -20.67 6.28 -4.53
C LYS A 131 -20.02 6.42 -3.16
N ILE A 132 -19.23 7.46 -2.93
CA ILE A 132 -18.49 7.69 -1.70
C ILE A 132 -19.04 8.94 -1.03
N ASP A 133 -19.72 8.76 0.09
CA ASP A 133 -20.23 9.84 0.93
C ASP A 133 -19.55 9.75 2.30
N PRO A 134 -18.71 10.73 2.68
CA PRO A 134 -18.04 10.76 3.98
C PRO A 134 -18.99 10.66 5.19
N GLU A 135 -20.23 11.14 5.07
CA GLU A 135 -21.23 11.08 6.15
C GLU A 135 -21.67 9.65 6.50
N ASN A 136 -21.40 8.67 5.62
CA ASN A 136 -21.67 7.25 5.87
C ASN A 136 -20.60 6.56 6.73
N TYR A 137 -19.52 7.27 7.09
CA TYR A 137 -18.42 6.75 7.89
C TYR A 137 -18.34 7.47 9.25
N PRO A 138 -17.89 6.78 10.32
CA PRO A 138 -17.57 7.47 11.57
C PRO A 138 -16.49 8.54 11.35
N GLU A 139 -16.69 9.73 11.89
CA GLU A 139 -15.80 10.88 11.73
C GLU A 139 -14.37 10.58 12.18
N ASP A 140 -14.20 9.89 13.29
CA ASP A 140 -12.90 9.51 13.86
C ASP A 140 -12.14 8.54 12.93
N ILE A 141 -12.86 7.64 12.25
CA ILE A 141 -12.23 6.69 11.30
C ILE A 141 -11.82 7.41 10.02
N TRP A 142 -12.67 8.30 9.53
CA TRP A 142 -12.35 9.13 8.36
C TRP A 142 -11.16 10.04 8.64
N GLY A 143 -11.09 10.61 9.84
CA GLY A 143 -10.03 11.48 10.30
C GLY A 143 -8.64 10.82 10.29
N LEU A 144 -8.54 9.47 10.45
CA LEU A 144 -7.27 8.74 10.38
C LEU A 144 -6.58 8.81 9.00
N TYR A 145 -7.31 9.18 7.96
CA TYR A 145 -6.85 9.28 6.58
C TYR A 145 -7.03 10.70 6.03
N THR A 146 -7.16 11.67 6.93
CA THR A 146 -7.23 13.10 6.62
C THR A 146 -5.97 13.79 7.12
N TYR A 147 -5.34 14.58 6.28
CA TYR A 147 -4.17 15.36 6.62
C TYR A 147 -4.24 16.72 5.92
N ASP A 148 -4.06 17.81 6.67
CA ASP A 148 -4.10 19.18 6.15
C ASP A 148 -5.41 19.49 5.36
N ASP A 149 -6.55 19.08 5.96
CA ASP A 149 -7.91 19.19 5.40
C ASP A 149 -8.14 18.43 4.07
N LYS A 150 -7.30 17.45 3.75
CA LYS A 150 -7.38 16.64 2.54
C LYS A 150 -7.58 15.17 2.85
N TYR A 151 -8.33 14.49 2.00
CA TYR A 151 -8.60 13.06 2.08
C TYR A 151 -7.64 12.25 1.21
N TYR A 152 -7.01 11.22 1.78
CA TYR A 152 -6.01 10.40 1.09
C TYR A 152 -6.38 8.92 0.97
N ALA A 153 -7.41 8.48 1.68
CA ALA A 153 -7.94 7.13 1.54
C ALA A 153 -9.43 7.09 1.86
N VAL A 154 -10.09 6.00 1.45
CA VAL A 154 -11.47 5.68 1.84
C VAL A 154 -11.40 4.55 2.87
N PRO A 155 -11.97 4.72 4.08
CA PRO A 155 -12.01 3.67 5.08
C PRO A 155 -12.77 2.44 4.57
N LYS A 156 -12.21 1.25 4.74
CA LYS A 156 -12.85 0.00 4.32
C LYS A 156 -13.40 -0.83 5.48
N ASP A 157 -12.80 -0.71 6.64
CA ASP A 157 -13.15 -1.42 7.86
C ASP A 157 -12.73 -0.63 9.10
N VAL A 158 -13.08 -1.16 10.27
CA VAL A 158 -12.69 -0.63 11.57
C VAL A 158 -12.35 -1.77 12.52
N ASP A 159 -11.23 -1.63 13.21
CA ASP A 159 -10.85 -2.51 14.31
C ASP A 159 -11.27 -1.91 15.66
N THR A 160 -11.67 -2.78 16.58
CA THR A 160 -12.00 -2.39 17.93
C THR A 160 -11.11 -3.12 18.93
N ILE A 161 -10.66 -2.40 19.95
CA ILE A 161 -9.90 -3.00 21.05
C ILE A 161 -10.89 -3.59 22.06
N ALA A 162 -10.67 -4.86 22.45
CA ALA A 162 -11.45 -5.52 23.46
C ALA A 162 -10.57 -6.34 24.42
N LEU A 163 -11.00 -6.47 25.65
CA LEU A 163 -10.34 -7.31 26.65
C LEU A 163 -10.85 -8.76 26.53
N TRP A 164 -10.01 -9.66 26.07
CA TRP A 164 -10.23 -11.11 26.12
C TRP A 164 -9.73 -11.66 27.43
N TYR A 165 -10.54 -12.46 28.14
CA TYR A 165 -10.17 -13.04 29.40
C TYR A 165 -10.61 -14.51 29.50
N ASN A 166 -9.84 -15.31 30.22
CA ASN A 166 -10.17 -16.71 30.48
C ASN A 166 -11.01 -16.83 31.75
N LYS A 167 -12.30 -17.16 31.58
CA LYS A 167 -13.25 -17.29 32.70
C LYS A 167 -12.81 -18.29 33.73
N THR A 168 -12.27 -19.47 33.32
CA THR A 168 -11.80 -20.50 34.26
C THR A 168 -10.71 -19.98 35.18
N MET A 169 -9.76 -19.21 34.64
CA MET A 169 -8.71 -18.62 35.48
C MET A 169 -9.25 -17.61 36.50
N PHE A 170 -10.26 -16.82 36.08
CA PHE A 170 -10.92 -15.88 37.00
C PHE A 170 -11.68 -16.60 38.13
N ASP A 171 -12.41 -17.68 37.79
CA ASP A 171 -13.14 -18.51 38.74
C ASP A 171 -12.18 -19.19 39.75
N GLU A 172 -11.08 -19.78 39.26
CA GLU A 172 -10.05 -20.41 40.10
C GLU A 172 -9.38 -19.41 41.06
N ALA A 173 -9.19 -18.17 40.61
CA ALA A 173 -8.60 -17.10 41.41
C ALA A 173 -9.62 -16.38 42.32
N GLY A 174 -10.91 -16.71 42.23
CA GLY A 174 -11.99 -16.04 42.98
C GLY A 174 -12.15 -14.57 42.59
N LEU A 175 -11.85 -14.21 41.35
CA LEU A 175 -11.98 -12.85 40.85
C LEU A 175 -13.29 -12.65 40.13
N ALA A 176 -13.89 -11.45 40.31
CA ALA A 176 -15.04 -11.02 39.51
C ALA A 176 -14.60 -10.79 38.05
N TYR A 177 -15.49 -11.10 37.10
CA TYR A 177 -15.23 -10.86 35.68
C TYR A 177 -15.15 -9.36 35.37
N PRO A 178 -14.40 -8.99 34.31
CA PRO A 178 -14.34 -7.61 33.82
C PRO A 178 -15.74 -7.03 33.51
N THR A 179 -15.93 -5.79 33.85
CA THR A 179 -17.15 -5.01 33.54
C THR A 179 -16.76 -3.80 32.67
N ALA A 180 -17.78 -3.07 32.18
CA ALA A 180 -17.56 -1.85 31.41
C ALA A 180 -16.88 -0.72 32.21
N ASP A 181 -16.91 -0.81 33.54
CA ASP A 181 -16.30 0.20 34.42
C ASP A 181 -14.82 -0.07 34.75
N TRP A 182 -14.25 -1.19 34.25
CA TRP A 182 -12.86 -1.52 34.52
C TRP A 182 -11.91 -0.49 33.94
N THR A 183 -10.96 -0.13 34.76
CA THR A 183 -9.81 0.73 34.40
C THR A 183 -8.58 -0.11 34.07
N TRP A 184 -7.53 0.53 33.59
CA TRP A 184 -6.23 -0.13 33.41
C TRP A 184 -5.59 -0.62 34.71
N ASP A 185 -5.92 0.04 35.84
CA ASP A 185 -5.48 -0.42 37.16
C ASP A 185 -6.17 -1.73 37.54
N ASP A 186 -7.47 -1.88 37.28
CA ASP A 186 -8.21 -3.12 37.49
C ASP A 186 -7.64 -4.28 36.64
N VAL A 187 -7.33 -4.02 35.38
CA VAL A 187 -6.67 -4.98 34.49
C VAL A 187 -5.31 -5.41 35.06
N SER A 188 -4.49 -4.44 35.50
CA SER A 188 -3.16 -4.69 36.07
C SER A 188 -3.22 -5.50 37.36
N GLU A 189 -4.17 -5.19 38.23
CA GLU A 189 -4.37 -5.95 39.49
C GLU A 189 -4.86 -7.37 39.23
N ALA A 190 -5.81 -7.55 38.32
CA ALA A 190 -6.28 -8.87 37.94
C ALA A 190 -5.15 -9.69 37.31
N ALA A 191 -4.38 -9.11 36.41
CA ALA A 191 -3.23 -9.76 35.75
C ALA A 191 -2.21 -10.27 36.76
N LYS A 192 -1.86 -9.47 37.78
CA LYS A 192 -0.95 -9.88 38.87
C LYS A 192 -1.46 -11.09 39.65
N LYS A 193 -2.78 -11.14 39.90
CA LYS A 193 -3.40 -12.26 40.63
C LYS A 193 -3.55 -13.53 39.78
N LEU A 194 -3.65 -13.37 38.47
CA LEU A 194 -3.79 -14.47 37.52
C LEU A 194 -2.46 -15.05 37.04
N THR A 195 -1.37 -14.28 37.20
CA THR A 195 -0.03 -14.75 36.85
C THR A 195 0.37 -15.90 37.76
N LYS A 196 0.83 -17.01 37.16
CA LYS A 196 1.37 -18.20 37.83
C LYS A 196 2.88 -18.21 37.71
N ASP A 197 3.58 -18.82 38.67
CA ASP A 197 5.06 -18.89 38.72
C ASP A 197 5.66 -19.89 37.70
N ASP A 198 4.86 -20.53 36.89
CA ASP A 198 5.24 -21.55 35.92
C ASP A 198 5.54 -21.02 34.51
N GLY A 199 5.71 -19.73 34.38
CA GLY A 199 6.17 -19.15 33.13
C GLY A 199 5.50 -17.94 32.65
#